data_05eab07947fdab3904ed94c6358a08c1
#
_entry.id   05eab07947fdab3904ed94c6358a08c1
#
_cell.length_a   1.000
_cell.length_b   1.000
_cell.length_c   1.000
_cell.angle_alpha   90.00
_cell.angle_beta   90.00
_cell.angle_gamma   90.00
#
_symmetry.space_group_name_H-M   'P 1'
#
loop_
_entity.id
_entity.type
_entity.pdbx_description
1 polymer ?
#
loop_
_entity_poly.entity_id
_entity_poly.type
_entity_poly.pdbx_seq_one_letter_code
_entity_poly.pdbx_strand_id
1 'polypeptide(L)'
;MLAALLAILTGAVATAAPAAAAKATVKIVKLSPLTIRGSGFKPTERVTVTLSAGAKGTARGTATAAGVVTISLPKTKLTACTAYTLRAVGTAGTKVTFKHTVKPSCKPAAALKFSGTDVVVAGTHFRPGEKLGVTLVEGGGSHKKSATAGSTGAFNANFGALPMNDCTAYKLTITGSLGSRFAHSQEALPC
;
A
#
# COMPACT_ATOMS: atom_id res chain seq x y z
N MET A 1 -50.68 -5.59 -69.92
CA MET A 1 -50.21 -6.64 -68.99
C MET A 1 -48.90 -6.20 -68.42
N LEU A 2 -48.92 -5.68 -67.19
CA LEU A 2 -47.70 -5.22 -66.44
C LEU A 2 -47.39 -6.30 -65.40
N ALA A 3 -46.23 -6.92 -65.54
CA ALA A 3 -45.72 -7.88 -64.54
C ALA A 3 -44.85 -7.11 -63.50
N ALA A 4 -45.28 -7.05 -62.29
CA ALA A 4 -44.53 -6.47 -61.17
C ALA A 4 -43.55 -7.51 -60.63
N LEU A 5 -42.23 -7.18 -60.67
CA LEU A 5 -41.17 -8.03 -60.06
C LEU A 5 -40.99 -7.58 -58.61
N LEU A 6 -41.34 -8.48 -57.69
CA LEU A 6 -41.15 -8.28 -56.22
C LEU A 6 -39.75 -8.81 -55.84
N ALA A 7 -38.80 -7.90 -55.55
CA ALA A 7 -37.48 -8.30 -55.04
C ALA A 7 -37.52 -8.46 -53.52
N ILE A 8 -37.33 -9.68 -53.03
CA ILE A 8 -37.24 -10.00 -51.60
C ILE A 8 -35.79 -9.77 -51.17
N LEU A 9 -35.53 -8.67 -50.42
CA LEU A 9 -34.23 -8.44 -49.73
C LEU A 9 -34.16 -9.31 -48.49
N THR A 10 -33.44 -10.41 -48.52
CA THR A 10 -33.08 -11.18 -47.34
C THR A 10 -31.90 -10.53 -46.65
N GLY A 11 -32.18 -9.73 -45.58
CA GLY A 11 -31.17 -9.16 -44.72
C GLY A 11 -30.50 -10.22 -43.84
N ALA A 12 -29.24 -10.52 -44.07
CA ALA A 12 -28.43 -11.35 -43.20
C ALA A 12 -28.19 -10.66 -41.85
N VAL A 13 -28.84 -11.18 -40.81
CA VAL A 13 -28.55 -10.74 -39.42
C VAL A 13 -27.21 -11.35 -39.02
N ALA A 14 -26.14 -10.58 -39.03
CA ALA A 14 -24.85 -10.99 -38.48
C ALA A 14 -24.99 -11.12 -36.97
N THR A 15 -25.07 -12.33 -36.45
CA THR A 15 -24.96 -12.60 -35.01
C THR A 15 -23.52 -12.36 -34.59
N ALA A 16 -23.25 -11.19 -33.95
CA ALA A 16 -21.98 -10.93 -33.33
C ALA A 16 -21.71 -11.99 -32.25
N ALA A 17 -20.64 -12.75 -32.41
CA ALA A 17 -20.19 -13.74 -31.43
C ALA A 17 -19.98 -13.00 -30.07
N PRO A 18 -20.41 -13.60 -28.94
CA PRO A 18 -20.21 -12.98 -27.64
C PRO A 18 -18.68 -12.86 -27.40
N ALA A 19 -18.21 -11.61 -27.28
CA ALA A 19 -16.83 -11.34 -26.93
C ALA A 19 -16.50 -12.08 -25.61
N ALA A 20 -15.46 -12.90 -25.60
CA ALA A 20 -15.02 -13.63 -24.43
C ALA A 20 -14.90 -12.65 -23.26
N ALA A 21 -15.59 -12.92 -22.16
CA ALA A 21 -15.64 -12.03 -21.01
C ALA A 21 -14.20 -11.83 -20.47
N ALA A 22 -13.68 -10.63 -20.62
CA ALA A 22 -12.34 -10.30 -20.17
C ALA A 22 -12.26 -10.52 -18.65
N LYS A 23 -11.21 -11.22 -18.19
CA LYS A 23 -11.00 -11.49 -16.76
C LYS A 23 -10.94 -10.19 -15.99
N ALA A 24 -11.78 -10.08 -14.94
CA ALA A 24 -11.80 -8.89 -14.11
C ALA A 24 -10.44 -8.64 -13.43
N THR A 25 -10.03 -7.39 -13.39
CA THR A 25 -8.79 -6.94 -12.74
C THR A 25 -9.05 -5.76 -11.84
N VAL A 26 -8.17 -5.54 -10.85
CA VAL A 26 -8.20 -4.37 -9.97
C VAL A 26 -6.79 -3.94 -9.66
N LYS A 27 -6.53 -2.62 -9.71
CA LYS A 27 -5.21 -2.03 -9.39
C LYS A 27 -5.36 -0.66 -8.74
N ILE A 28 -4.36 -0.27 -7.96
CA ILE A 28 -4.21 1.11 -7.48
C ILE A 28 -3.61 1.95 -8.60
N VAL A 29 -4.23 3.08 -8.89
CA VAL A 29 -3.75 4.06 -9.89
C VAL A 29 -3.20 5.32 -9.25
N LYS A 30 -3.57 5.60 -7.99
CA LYS A 30 -3.05 6.73 -7.21
C LYS A 30 -3.01 6.34 -5.73
N LEU A 31 -1.94 6.70 -5.01
CA LEU A 31 -1.73 6.36 -3.59
C LEU A 31 -2.30 7.42 -2.64
N SER A 32 -2.37 8.69 -3.05
CA SER A 32 -2.88 9.78 -2.23
C SER A 32 -3.56 10.87 -3.10
N PRO A 33 -4.89 11.08 -3.01
CA PRO A 33 -5.85 10.17 -2.37
C PRO A 33 -5.84 8.80 -3.05
N LEU A 34 -6.10 7.75 -2.26
CA LEU A 34 -6.07 6.40 -2.80
C LEU A 34 -7.16 6.22 -3.84
N THR A 35 -6.77 5.93 -5.07
CA THR A 35 -7.69 5.70 -6.18
C THR A 35 -7.42 4.31 -6.78
N ILE A 36 -8.49 3.54 -6.91
CA ILE A 36 -8.48 2.18 -7.42
C ILE A 36 -9.23 2.17 -8.74
N ARG A 37 -8.67 1.51 -9.75
CA ARG A 37 -9.33 1.25 -11.03
C ARG A 37 -9.50 -0.24 -11.20
N GLY A 38 -10.72 -0.65 -11.54
CA GLY A 38 -11.05 -2.02 -11.93
C GLY A 38 -11.53 -2.07 -13.36
N SER A 39 -11.37 -3.20 -14.04
CA SER A 39 -11.86 -3.45 -15.40
C SER A 39 -12.36 -4.90 -15.53
N GLY A 40 -13.16 -5.18 -16.55
CA GLY A 40 -13.73 -6.52 -16.78
C GLY A 40 -14.94 -6.82 -15.88
N PHE A 41 -15.57 -5.82 -15.29
CA PHE A 41 -16.86 -5.93 -14.64
C PHE A 41 -17.99 -5.89 -15.66
N LYS A 42 -19.18 -6.38 -15.29
CA LYS A 42 -20.33 -6.24 -16.17
C LYS A 42 -20.76 -4.76 -16.28
N PRO A 43 -21.30 -4.32 -17.40
CA PRO A 43 -21.84 -2.98 -17.55
C PRO A 43 -22.81 -2.63 -16.41
N THR A 44 -22.69 -1.44 -15.85
CA THR A 44 -23.51 -0.92 -14.74
C THR A 44 -23.47 -1.73 -13.44
N GLU A 45 -22.59 -2.71 -13.32
CA GLU A 45 -22.43 -3.52 -12.11
C GLU A 45 -22.00 -2.65 -10.93
N ARG A 46 -22.67 -2.78 -9.79
CA ARG A 46 -22.22 -2.17 -8.53
C ARG A 46 -21.06 -2.98 -7.97
N VAL A 47 -19.94 -2.31 -7.73
CA VAL A 47 -18.71 -2.95 -7.26
C VAL A 47 -18.38 -2.42 -5.87
N THR A 48 -18.18 -3.32 -4.93
CA THR A 48 -17.64 -3.02 -3.60
C THR A 48 -16.18 -3.41 -3.57
N VAL A 49 -15.30 -2.45 -3.26
CA VAL A 49 -13.87 -2.71 -3.06
C VAL A 49 -13.56 -2.64 -1.57
N THR A 50 -12.90 -3.67 -1.08
CA THR A 50 -12.35 -3.75 0.28
C THR A 50 -10.84 -3.76 0.18
N LEU A 51 -10.20 -2.83 0.89
CA LEU A 51 -8.77 -2.76 1.09
C LEU A 51 -8.43 -3.27 2.49
N SER A 52 -7.44 -4.14 2.57
CA SER A 52 -6.81 -4.57 3.83
C SER A 52 -5.32 -4.25 3.78
N ALA A 53 -4.88 -3.27 4.56
CA ALA A 53 -3.52 -2.73 4.54
C ALA A 53 -3.12 -2.17 5.92
N GLY A 54 -3.16 -2.99 6.97
CA GLY A 54 -3.00 -2.48 8.33
C GLY A 54 -4.21 -1.66 8.83
N ALA A 55 -4.80 -0.82 7.97
CA ALA A 55 -6.14 -0.24 8.14
C ALA A 55 -7.08 -0.87 7.11
N LYS A 56 -8.34 -1.07 7.49
CA LYS A 56 -9.37 -1.56 6.57
C LYS A 56 -10.11 -0.37 5.96
N GLY A 57 -10.30 -0.40 4.64
CA GLY A 57 -11.10 0.58 3.92
C GLY A 57 -12.08 -0.11 2.98
N THR A 58 -13.30 0.38 2.91
CA THR A 58 -14.33 -0.11 1.98
C THR A 58 -14.95 1.06 1.24
N ALA A 59 -15.09 0.93 -0.06
CA ALA A 59 -15.79 1.90 -0.89
C ALA A 59 -16.55 1.20 -2.02
N ARG A 60 -17.52 1.90 -2.61
CA ARG A 60 -18.40 1.38 -3.65
C ARG A 60 -18.33 2.29 -4.88
N GLY A 61 -18.54 1.70 -6.03
CA GLY A 61 -18.68 2.41 -7.30
C GLY A 61 -19.52 1.59 -8.28
N THR A 62 -19.88 2.20 -9.40
CA THR A 62 -20.63 1.55 -10.47
C THR A 62 -19.72 1.45 -11.70
N ALA A 63 -19.69 0.30 -12.33
CA ALA A 63 -18.95 0.09 -13.56
C ALA A 63 -19.64 0.86 -14.71
N THR A 64 -18.83 1.44 -15.57
CA THR A 64 -19.30 2.07 -16.83
C THR A 64 -19.85 1.03 -17.79
N ALA A 65 -20.43 1.47 -18.91
CA ALA A 65 -20.84 0.59 -20.00
C ALA A 65 -19.67 -0.26 -20.55
N ALA A 66 -18.43 0.23 -20.44
CA ALA A 66 -17.20 -0.50 -20.79
C ALA A 66 -16.69 -1.44 -19.70
N GLY A 67 -17.43 -1.63 -18.61
CA GLY A 67 -17.03 -2.51 -17.50
C GLY A 67 -15.86 -1.97 -16.66
N VAL A 68 -15.63 -0.65 -16.65
CA VAL A 68 -14.56 0.00 -15.87
C VAL A 68 -15.17 0.67 -14.64
N VAL A 69 -14.57 0.49 -13.48
CA VAL A 69 -14.94 1.18 -12.26
C VAL A 69 -13.74 1.96 -11.71
N THR A 70 -13.98 3.19 -11.24
CA THR A 70 -12.99 3.99 -10.51
C THR A 70 -13.55 4.34 -9.15
N ILE A 71 -12.80 3.99 -8.09
CA ILE A 71 -13.24 4.13 -6.70
C ILE A 71 -12.16 4.87 -5.93
N SER A 72 -12.54 5.87 -5.13
CA SER A 72 -11.65 6.62 -4.26
C SER A 72 -11.87 6.26 -2.79
N LEU A 73 -10.77 6.14 -2.04
CA LEU A 73 -10.73 5.95 -0.59
C LEU A 73 -9.96 7.12 0.04
N PRO A 74 -10.59 8.29 0.22
CA PRO A 74 -9.87 9.52 0.57
C PRO A 74 -9.22 9.49 1.95
N LYS A 75 -9.77 8.70 2.89
CA LYS A 75 -9.23 8.57 4.25
C LYS A 75 -8.08 7.55 4.36
N THR A 76 -7.78 6.82 3.29
CA THR A 76 -6.74 5.78 3.28
C THR A 76 -5.49 6.31 2.61
N LYS A 77 -4.38 6.27 3.34
CA LYS A 77 -3.06 6.63 2.81
C LYS A 77 -2.23 5.35 2.73
N LEU A 78 -1.65 5.11 1.57
CA LEU A 78 -0.68 4.03 1.34
C LEU A 78 0.63 4.63 0.87
N THR A 79 1.71 3.93 1.17
CA THR A 79 3.02 4.19 0.55
C THR A 79 3.34 3.07 -0.43
N ALA A 80 4.36 3.27 -1.27
CA ALA A 80 4.86 2.22 -2.16
C ALA A 80 5.35 0.97 -1.39
N CYS A 81 5.65 1.13 -0.10
CA CYS A 81 6.14 0.09 0.79
C CYS A 81 5.04 -0.51 1.70
N THR A 82 3.78 -0.27 1.42
CA THR A 82 2.68 -0.83 2.20
C THR A 82 2.17 -2.11 1.55
N ALA A 83 2.27 -3.25 2.24
CA ALA A 83 1.61 -4.49 1.80
C ALA A 83 0.08 -4.32 1.90
N TYR A 84 -0.65 -4.74 0.89
CA TYR A 84 -2.11 -4.66 0.90
C TYR A 84 -2.75 -5.78 0.09
N THR A 85 -4.01 -6.04 0.41
CA THR A 85 -4.90 -6.88 -0.38
C THR A 85 -6.11 -6.05 -0.78
N LEU A 86 -6.40 -6.01 -2.08
CA LEU A 86 -7.62 -5.47 -2.64
C LEU A 86 -8.55 -6.63 -3.01
N ARG A 87 -9.79 -6.57 -2.55
CA ARG A 87 -10.85 -7.48 -2.97
C ARG A 87 -11.99 -6.65 -3.56
N ALA A 88 -12.32 -6.90 -4.81
CA ALA A 88 -13.47 -6.29 -5.46
C ALA A 88 -14.54 -7.36 -5.70
N VAL A 89 -15.78 -7.02 -5.36
CA VAL A 89 -16.96 -7.88 -5.51
C VAL A 89 -18.05 -7.07 -6.16
N GLY A 90 -18.50 -7.54 -7.32
CA GLY A 90 -19.61 -6.98 -8.06
C GLY A 90 -20.92 -7.69 -7.73
N THR A 91 -22.03 -6.98 -7.84
CA THR A 91 -23.39 -7.51 -7.59
C THR A 91 -23.82 -8.57 -8.59
N ALA A 92 -23.23 -8.56 -9.80
CA ALA A 92 -23.48 -9.55 -10.83
C ALA A 92 -22.56 -10.80 -10.72
N GLY A 93 -21.89 -10.97 -9.57
CA GLY A 93 -21.09 -12.12 -9.23
C GLY A 93 -19.61 -12.03 -9.60
N THR A 94 -19.16 -10.93 -10.22
CA THR A 94 -17.74 -10.70 -10.52
C THR A 94 -16.95 -10.60 -9.24
N LYS A 95 -15.86 -11.37 -9.12
CA LYS A 95 -14.96 -11.34 -7.95
C LYS A 95 -13.53 -11.28 -8.42
N VAL A 96 -12.74 -10.38 -7.84
CA VAL A 96 -11.30 -10.29 -8.10
C VAL A 96 -10.56 -9.93 -6.81
N THR A 97 -9.41 -10.54 -6.62
CA THR A 97 -8.50 -10.24 -5.51
C THR A 97 -7.12 -9.95 -6.09
N PHE A 98 -6.53 -8.86 -5.62
CA PHE A 98 -5.16 -8.47 -5.92
C PHE A 98 -4.38 -8.34 -4.62
N LYS A 99 -3.21 -8.97 -4.53
CA LYS A 99 -2.32 -8.92 -3.38
C LYS A 99 -1.01 -8.24 -3.79
N HIS A 100 -0.67 -7.18 -3.09
CA HIS A 100 0.62 -6.51 -3.20
C HIS A 100 1.52 -6.89 -2.03
N THR A 101 2.66 -7.46 -2.34
CA THR A 101 3.72 -7.78 -1.36
C THR A 101 4.76 -6.66 -1.35
N VAL A 102 5.30 -6.38 -0.17
CA VAL A 102 6.34 -5.37 -0.01
C VAL A 102 7.63 -5.84 -0.69
N LYS A 103 8.27 -4.95 -1.44
CA LYS A 103 9.59 -5.23 -2.04
C LYS A 103 10.67 -5.34 -0.95
N PRO A 104 11.75 -6.10 -1.16
CA PRO A 104 12.86 -6.19 -0.21
C PRO A 104 13.46 -4.83 0.16
N SER A 105 13.51 -3.87 -0.78
CA SER A 105 13.96 -2.48 -0.55
C SER A 105 13.08 -1.67 0.41
N CYS A 106 11.91 -2.18 0.77
CA CYS A 106 10.97 -1.54 1.68
C CYS A 106 11.05 -2.10 3.12
N LYS A 107 12.11 -2.80 3.47
CA LYS A 107 12.32 -3.22 4.87
C LYS A 107 12.56 -1.98 5.73
N PRO A 108 12.03 -1.95 6.97
CA PRO A 108 12.38 -0.91 7.94
C PRO A 108 13.89 -0.76 8.05
N ALA A 109 14.37 0.47 8.04
CA ALA A 109 15.76 0.82 8.22
C ALA A 109 15.88 1.96 9.22
N ALA A 110 16.94 1.97 10.01
CA ALA A 110 17.25 3.07 10.91
C ALA A 110 18.75 3.19 11.11
N ALA A 111 19.19 4.40 11.44
CA ALA A 111 20.57 4.70 11.77
C ALA A 111 20.63 5.68 12.93
N LEU A 112 21.71 5.63 13.70
CA LEU A 112 22.08 6.68 14.62
C LEU A 112 22.68 7.86 13.84
N LYS A 113 22.37 9.06 14.31
CA LYS A 113 22.98 10.31 13.87
C LYS A 113 23.39 11.11 15.10
N PHE A 114 24.55 11.70 15.05
CA PHE A 114 25.02 12.64 16.08
C PHE A 114 24.76 14.07 15.60
N SER A 115 24.10 14.86 16.43
CA SER A 115 23.81 16.28 16.19
C SER A 115 24.32 17.09 17.36
N GLY A 116 25.58 17.55 17.27
CA GLY A 116 26.31 18.04 18.41
C GLY A 116 26.51 16.92 19.44
N THR A 117 26.03 17.13 20.66
CA THR A 117 26.05 16.12 21.73
C THR A 117 24.84 15.19 21.72
N ASP A 118 23.83 15.50 20.93
CA ASP A 118 22.57 14.74 20.90
C ASP A 118 22.68 13.50 20.00
N VAL A 119 22.16 12.39 20.51
CA VAL A 119 21.99 11.14 19.75
C VAL A 119 20.58 11.08 19.21
N VAL A 120 20.43 11.01 17.89
CA VAL A 120 19.17 10.93 17.18
C VAL A 120 19.09 9.63 16.39
N VAL A 121 18.04 8.86 16.60
CA VAL A 121 17.71 7.71 15.75
C VAL A 121 16.76 8.16 14.65
N ALA A 122 17.22 8.10 13.40
CA ALA A 122 16.42 8.37 12.22
C ALA A 122 16.07 7.05 11.51
N GLY A 123 14.79 6.84 11.23
CA GLY A 123 14.32 5.63 10.56
C GLY A 123 13.39 5.90 9.39
N THR A 124 13.30 4.92 8.49
CA THR A 124 12.49 4.97 7.27
C THR A 124 11.82 3.63 7.00
N HIS A 125 10.81 3.63 6.12
CA HIS A 125 10.06 2.45 5.70
C HIS A 125 9.23 1.76 6.80
N PHE A 126 8.96 2.44 7.91
CA PHE A 126 7.97 2.01 8.88
C PHE A 126 6.56 2.29 8.35
N ARG A 127 5.54 1.68 8.95
CA ARG A 127 4.17 1.92 8.49
C ARG A 127 3.71 3.33 8.88
N PRO A 128 3.07 4.08 7.98
CA PRO A 128 2.57 5.41 8.29
C PRO A 128 1.64 5.42 9.51
N GLY A 129 1.89 6.33 10.45
CA GLY A 129 1.13 6.45 11.68
C GLY A 129 1.43 5.39 12.74
N GLU A 130 2.40 4.50 12.50
CA GLU A 130 2.77 3.45 13.44
C GLU A 130 3.45 4.05 14.68
N LYS A 131 3.00 3.64 15.86
CA LYS A 131 3.69 3.96 17.11
C LYS A 131 4.89 3.04 17.26
N LEU A 132 6.05 3.62 17.52
CA LEU A 132 7.34 2.94 17.57
C LEU A 132 7.92 3.03 18.97
N GLY A 133 8.33 1.89 19.52
CA GLY A 133 9.21 1.83 20.68
C GLY A 133 10.65 1.68 20.19
N VAL A 134 11.48 2.67 20.48
CA VAL A 134 12.90 2.70 20.13
C VAL A 134 13.72 2.46 21.38
N THR A 135 14.53 1.41 21.37
CA THR A 135 15.43 1.05 22.48
C THR A 135 16.87 1.10 21.98
N LEU A 136 17.69 1.88 22.63
CA LEU A 136 19.11 2.00 22.41
C LEU A 136 19.85 1.51 23.66
N VAL A 137 20.71 0.52 23.51
CA VAL A 137 21.56 -0.02 24.57
C VAL A 137 23.00 0.28 24.22
N GLU A 138 23.74 0.91 25.13
CA GLU A 138 25.16 1.25 24.99
C GLU A 138 25.84 1.19 26.36
N GLY A 139 27.13 0.82 26.41
CA GLY A 139 27.96 0.85 27.61
C GLY A 139 27.32 0.26 28.90
N GLY A 140 26.33 -0.63 28.76
CA GLY A 140 25.52 -1.18 29.86
C GLY A 140 24.29 -0.35 30.21
N GLY A 141 24.09 0.83 29.59
CA GLY A 141 22.88 1.67 29.70
C GLY A 141 21.79 1.21 28.73
N SER A 142 20.52 1.44 29.08
CA SER A 142 19.37 1.19 28.21
C SER A 142 18.44 2.40 28.18
N HIS A 143 18.33 3.00 27.02
CA HIS A 143 17.54 4.21 26.76
C HIS A 143 16.35 3.87 25.90
N LYS A 144 15.15 4.36 26.30
CA LYS A 144 13.90 4.08 25.58
C LYS A 144 13.22 5.38 25.19
N LYS A 145 12.75 5.44 23.95
CA LYS A 145 11.95 6.56 23.43
C LYS A 145 10.77 6.01 22.61
N SER A 146 9.69 6.77 22.61
CA SER A 146 8.56 6.52 21.71
C SER A 146 8.60 7.52 20.57
N ALA A 147 8.26 7.07 19.38
CA ALA A 147 8.11 7.91 18.19
C ALA A 147 6.87 7.48 17.40
N THR A 148 6.43 8.31 16.47
CA THR A 148 5.37 7.94 15.52
C THR A 148 5.90 8.14 14.11
N ALA A 149 5.77 7.12 13.28
CA ALA A 149 6.14 7.20 11.88
C ALA A 149 5.21 8.17 11.15
N GLY A 150 5.78 9.12 10.44
CA GLY A 150 5.06 10.08 9.61
C GLY A 150 4.36 9.42 8.41
N SER A 151 3.72 10.22 7.55
CA SER A 151 3.00 9.76 6.37
C SER A 151 3.88 9.05 5.33
N THR A 152 5.20 9.31 5.36
CA THR A 152 6.20 8.65 4.50
C THR A 152 6.80 7.39 5.12
N GLY A 153 6.45 7.08 6.37
CA GLY A 153 7.07 5.99 7.14
C GLY A 153 8.42 6.37 7.75
N ALA A 154 8.79 7.65 7.76
CA ALA A 154 9.99 8.16 8.40
C ALA A 154 9.68 8.61 9.84
N PHE A 155 10.67 8.52 10.73
CA PHE A 155 10.60 9.07 12.08
C PHE A 155 11.98 9.54 12.55
N ASN A 156 11.98 10.38 13.58
CA ASN A 156 13.16 10.72 14.37
C ASN A 156 12.84 10.53 15.85
N ALA A 157 13.78 9.97 16.61
CA ALA A 157 13.73 9.85 18.06
C ALA A 157 15.01 10.46 18.63
N ASN A 158 14.88 11.61 19.32
CA ASN A 158 16.01 12.27 19.97
C ASN A 158 16.17 11.72 21.39
N PHE A 159 17.33 11.17 21.69
CA PHE A 159 17.69 10.66 23.01
C PHE A 159 18.39 11.71 23.89
N GLY A 160 18.73 12.88 23.35
CA GLY A 160 19.53 13.91 24.01
C GLY A 160 21.01 13.54 24.05
N ALA A 161 21.72 14.20 24.95
CA ALA A 161 23.15 13.95 25.14
C ALA A 161 23.36 12.56 25.79
N LEU A 162 24.04 11.68 25.08
CA LEU A 162 24.51 10.40 25.58
C LEU A 162 26.04 10.31 25.45
N PRO A 163 26.73 9.58 26.33
CA PRO A 163 28.19 9.40 26.26
C PRO A 163 28.59 8.45 25.14
N MET A 164 28.17 8.75 23.92
CA MET A 164 28.36 7.95 22.72
C MET A 164 29.08 8.75 21.64
N ASN A 165 29.85 8.06 20.84
CA ASN A 165 30.45 8.54 19.61
C ASN A 165 30.42 7.44 18.54
N ASP A 166 30.98 7.70 17.36
CA ASP A 166 31.00 6.75 16.24
C ASP A 166 31.73 5.43 16.55
N CYS A 167 32.58 5.40 17.60
CA CYS A 167 33.34 4.21 18.02
C CYS A 167 32.62 3.40 19.11
N THR A 168 31.53 3.91 19.65
CA THR A 168 30.81 3.28 20.78
C THR A 168 30.03 2.07 20.30
N ALA A 169 30.21 0.92 20.98
CA ALA A 169 29.36 -0.25 20.76
C ALA A 169 27.91 0.03 21.17
N TYR A 170 26.98 -0.34 20.34
CA TYR A 170 25.55 -0.19 20.67
C TYR A 170 24.67 -1.27 20.03
N LYS A 171 23.50 -1.45 20.62
CA LYS A 171 22.40 -2.23 20.04
C LYS A 171 21.15 -1.36 19.94
N LEU A 172 20.64 -1.21 18.73
CA LEU A 172 19.42 -0.49 18.43
C LEU A 172 18.32 -1.48 18.10
N THR A 173 17.18 -1.38 18.79
CA THR A 173 15.99 -2.19 18.53
C THR A 173 14.77 -1.29 18.38
N ILE A 174 14.00 -1.48 17.33
CA ILE A 174 12.77 -0.73 17.08
C ILE A 174 11.63 -1.71 16.87
N THR A 175 10.55 -1.50 17.63
CA THR A 175 9.34 -2.32 17.56
C THR A 175 8.14 -1.43 17.30
N GLY A 176 7.42 -1.72 16.24
CA GLY A 176 6.23 -0.97 15.84
C GLY A 176 4.93 -1.67 16.24
N SER A 177 3.92 -0.87 16.61
CA SER A 177 2.58 -1.34 17.00
C SER A 177 1.82 -2.05 15.87
N LEU A 178 2.22 -1.84 14.62
CA LEU A 178 1.66 -2.49 13.43
C LEU A 178 2.54 -3.64 12.92
N GLY A 179 3.57 -4.03 13.70
CA GLY A 179 4.40 -5.19 13.44
C GLY A 179 5.70 -4.91 12.68
N SER A 180 6.07 -3.65 12.43
CA SER A 180 7.40 -3.32 11.92
C SER A 180 8.46 -3.65 12.97
N ARG A 181 9.59 -4.19 12.53
CA ARG A 181 10.72 -4.52 13.40
C ARG A 181 12.03 -4.17 12.72
N PHE A 182 12.95 -3.62 13.48
CA PHE A 182 14.32 -3.37 13.08
C PHE A 182 15.25 -3.67 14.25
N ALA A 183 16.39 -4.28 13.99
CA ALA A 183 17.46 -4.47 14.96
C ALA A 183 18.80 -4.30 14.25
N HIS A 184 19.72 -3.60 14.91
CA HIS A 184 21.09 -3.39 14.46
C HIS A 184 22.00 -3.39 15.68
N SER A 185 23.18 -3.96 15.52
CA SER A 185 24.24 -3.92 16.52
C SER A 185 25.54 -3.44 15.85
N GLN A 186 26.22 -2.54 16.51
CA GLN A 186 27.57 -2.08 16.15
C GLN A 186 28.52 -2.50 17.27
N GLU A 187 29.59 -3.14 16.91
CA GLU A 187 30.71 -3.40 17.84
C GLU A 187 31.52 -2.13 18.04
N ALA A 188 32.29 -2.09 19.14
CA ALA A 188 33.22 -0.98 19.37
C ALA A 188 34.27 -0.93 18.27
N LEU A 189 34.48 0.24 17.73
CA LEU A 189 35.56 0.50 16.76
C LEU A 189 36.74 1.13 17.47
N PRO A 190 37.96 0.87 16.99
CA PRO A 190 39.12 1.58 17.51
C PRO A 190 39.01 3.08 17.14
N CYS A 191 39.11 3.92 18.10
CA CYS A 191 39.29 5.36 18.00
C CYS A 191 40.76 5.72 18.34
#